data_98c7aca20e7a80376cb7d3206c3934a1
#
_entry.id   98c7aca20e7a80376cb7d3206c3934a1
#
_cell.length_a   1.000
_cell.length_b   1.000
_cell.length_c   1.000
_cell.angle_alpha   90.00
_cell.angle_beta   90.00
_cell.angle_gamma   90.00
#
_symmetry.space_group_name_H-M   'P 1'
#
loop_
_entity.id
_entity.type
_entity.pdbx_description
1 polymer ?
#
loop_
_entity_poly.entity_id
_entity_poly.type
_entity_poly.pdbx_seq_one_letter_code
_entity_poly.pdbx_strand_id
1 'polypeptide(L)'
;MSEYLVIRINQHQVGMAHWLAIDSSGARLSTPSDGSLQEATAEIGERQVIVLVPSEEVLTTSIDIPVKGAKLLAALPFALEEYLAEDVEGLHFAAGNRRSNGRTPVSVVSHERMLKWLSALDLAGIEADSIVAESYGLARIPGTISMLISGDSVFINDGADIELVMQGSSPKDVLAAIGALDTDNRDAEKPAPIPRHLLVYCETKDETRYQHDWIA
;
A
#
# COMPACT_ATOMS: atom_id res chain seq x y z
N MET A 1 -16.18 11.80 -17.34
CA MET A 1 -15.12 11.73 -16.31
C MET A 1 -14.97 10.26 -15.96
N SER A 2 -13.75 9.77 -15.81
CA SER A 2 -13.54 8.36 -15.44
C SER A 2 -13.98 8.15 -13.99
N GLU A 3 -14.76 7.11 -13.75
CA GLU A 3 -15.18 6.66 -12.43
C GLU A 3 -14.48 5.35 -12.11
N TYR A 4 -14.21 5.13 -10.84
CA TYR A 4 -13.53 3.94 -10.35
C TYR A 4 -14.36 3.29 -9.24
N LEU A 5 -14.44 1.97 -9.25
CA LEU A 5 -14.85 1.21 -8.09
C LEU A 5 -13.58 0.68 -7.41
N VAL A 6 -13.31 1.15 -6.20
CA VAL A 6 -12.21 0.68 -5.37
C VAL A 6 -12.73 -0.43 -4.47
N ILE A 7 -12.17 -1.62 -4.60
CA ILE A 7 -12.53 -2.82 -3.82
C ILE A 7 -11.33 -3.21 -2.97
N ARG A 8 -11.45 -3.16 -1.65
CA ARG A 8 -10.43 -3.62 -0.69
C ARG A 8 -10.77 -5.02 -0.22
N ILE A 9 -9.96 -6.01 -0.59
CA ILE A 9 -10.13 -7.41 -0.16
C ILE A 9 -9.84 -7.52 1.34
N ASN A 10 -10.68 -8.28 2.06
CA ASN A 10 -10.47 -8.54 3.47
C ASN A 10 -9.27 -9.49 3.67
N GLN A 11 -8.35 -9.13 4.57
CA GLN A 11 -7.13 -9.88 4.87
C GLN A 11 -7.41 -11.33 5.33
N HIS A 12 -8.44 -11.52 6.14
CA HIS A 12 -8.75 -12.83 6.75
C HIS A 12 -9.76 -13.65 5.97
N GLN A 13 -10.56 -13.00 5.10
CA GLN A 13 -11.63 -13.61 4.33
C GLN A 13 -11.63 -13.08 2.91
N VAL A 14 -10.86 -13.70 2.01
CA VAL A 14 -10.66 -13.23 0.62
C VAL A 14 -11.96 -13.08 -0.18
N GLY A 15 -13.03 -13.78 0.19
CA GLY A 15 -14.37 -13.62 -0.41
C GLY A 15 -15.16 -12.39 0.07
N MET A 16 -14.66 -11.67 1.10
CA MET A 16 -15.27 -10.46 1.67
C MET A 16 -14.44 -9.23 1.29
N ALA A 17 -15.10 -8.11 1.13
CA ALA A 17 -14.46 -6.87 0.74
C ALA A 17 -15.20 -5.64 1.31
N HIS A 18 -14.51 -4.51 1.28
CA HIS A 18 -15.09 -3.18 1.39
C HIS A 18 -14.93 -2.49 0.05
N TRP A 19 -15.91 -1.68 -0.35
CA TRP A 19 -15.82 -0.94 -1.61
C TRP A 19 -16.47 0.42 -1.55
N LEU A 20 -16.02 1.28 -2.45
CA LEU A 20 -16.66 2.57 -2.70
C LEU A 20 -16.34 3.05 -4.12
N ALA A 21 -17.26 3.83 -4.70
CA ALA A 21 -17.01 4.50 -5.97
C ALA A 21 -16.39 5.88 -5.74
N ILE A 22 -15.41 6.21 -6.59
CA ILE A 22 -14.74 7.52 -6.62
C ILE A 22 -14.67 8.05 -8.06
N ASP A 23 -14.55 9.36 -8.21
CA ASP A 23 -14.21 9.96 -9.49
C ASP A 23 -12.69 10.10 -9.71
N SER A 24 -12.30 10.62 -10.86
CA SER A 24 -10.90 10.85 -11.21
C SER A 24 -10.16 11.88 -10.33
N SER A 25 -10.87 12.65 -9.51
CA SER A 25 -10.29 13.57 -8.51
C SER A 25 -10.11 12.91 -7.14
N GLY A 26 -10.63 11.68 -6.96
CA GLY A 26 -10.70 10.98 -5.68
C GLY A 26 -11.90 11.37 -4.82
N ALA A 27 -12.85 12.17 -5.35
CA ALA A 27 -14.07 12.48 -4.63
C ALA A 27 -14.99 11.26 -4.60
N ARG A 28 -15.61 11.03 -3.44
CA ARG A 28 -16.51 9.89 -3.23
C ARG A 28 -17.80 10.08 -4.00
N LEU A 29 -18.21 9.06 -4.76
CA LEU A 29 -19.47 9.01 -5.50
C LEU A 29 -20.50 8.13 -4.78
N SER A 30 -20.07 7.26 -3.85
CA SER A 30 -20.95 6.43 -3.05
C SER A 30 -20.56 6.47 -1.57
N THR A 31 -21.42 5.95 -0.71
CA THR A 31 -21.03 5.59 0.66
C THR A 31 -20.19 4.32 0.63
N PRO A 32 -19.21 4.16 1.54
CA PRO A 32 -18.52 2.89 1.71
C PRO A 32 -19.51 1.78 2.04
N SER A 33 -19.32 0.64 1.41
CA SER A 33 -20.11 -0.58 1.61
C SER A 33 -19.17 -1.74 1.94
N ASP A 34 -19.70 -2.77 2.58
CA ASP A 34 -18.98 -4.02 2.88
C ASP A 34 -19.89 -5.23 2.62
N GLY A 35 -19.27 -6.35 2.31
CA GLY A 35 -19.97 -7.59 2.00
C GLY A 35 -19.11 -8.55 1.20
N SER A 36 -19.77 -9.46 0.48
CA SER A 36 -19.11 -10.40 -0.42
C SER A 36 -18.63 -9.72 -1.71
N LEU A 37 -17.61 -10.29 -2.35
CA LEU A 37 -17.16 -9.83 -3.67
C LEU A 37 -18.28 -9.88 -4.72
N GLN A 38 -19.21 -10.86 -4.62
CA GLN A 38 -20.37 -10.95 -5.51
C GLN A 38 -21.31 -9.74 -5.34
N GLU A 39 -21.46 -9.23 -4.12
CA GLU A 39 -22.27 -8.01 -3.89
C GLU A 39 -21.56 -6.77 -4.47
N ALA A 40 -20.24 -6.69 -4.37
CA ALA A 40 -19.46 -5.61 -4.98
C ALA A 40 -19.59 -5.58 -6.51
N THR A 41 -19.76 -6.74 -7.17
CA THR A 41 -19.94 -6.84 -8.62
C THR A 41 -21.15 -6.03 -9.12
N ALA A 42 -22.23 -5.92 -8.35
CA ALA A 42 -23.41 -5.15 -8.70
C ALA A 42 -23.14 -3.65 -8.82
N GLU A 43 -22.08 -3.16 -8.18
CA GLU A 43 -21.70 -1.74 -8.17
C GLU A 43 -20.69 -1.37 -9.28
N ILE A 44 -20.19 -2.33 -10.05
CA ILE A 44 -19.16 -2.08 -11.07
C ILE A 44 -19.71 -1.15 -12.18
N GLY A 45 -20.82 -1.52 -12.81
CA GLY A 45 -21.37 -0.78 -13.94
C GLY A 45 -20.32 -0.58 -15.05
N GLU A 46 -20.09 0.66 -15.46
CA GLU A 46 -19.06 1.06 -16.46
C GLU A 46 -17.76 1.57 -15.79
N ARG A 47 -17.59 1.39 -14.50
CA ARG A 47 -16.42 1.87 -13.75
C ARG A 47 -15.20 0.98 -13.96
N GLN A 48 -14.04 1.60 -13.97
CA GLN A 48 -12.78 0.85 -13.85
C GLN A 48 -12.66 0.29 -12.44
N VAL A 49 -12.18 -0.94 -12.33
CA VAL A 49 -12.07 -1.65 -11.04
C VAL A 49 -10.62 -1.64 -10.54
N ILE A 50 -10.42 -1.01 -9.39
CA ILE A 50 -9.13 -1.03 -8.67
C ILE A 50 -9.30 -1.93 -7.45
N VAL A 51 -8.51 -3.00 -7.39
CA VAL A 51 -8.52 -3.92 -6.26
C VAL A 51 -7.34 -3.62 -5.34
N LEU A 52 -7.64 -3.35 -4.07
CA LEU A 52 -6.64 -3.21 -3.01
C LEU A 52 -6.50 -4.55 -2.30
N VAL A 53 -5.27 -5.08 -2.29
CA VAL A 53 -4.92 -6.33 -1.60
C VAL A 53 -4.16 -6.04 -0.30
N PRO A 54 -4.23 -6.93 0.71
CA PRO A 54 -3.56 -6.73 1.99
C PRO A 54 -2.06 -6.47 1.84
N SER A 55 -1.59 -5.35 2.35
CA SER A 55 -0.18 -4.94 2.23
C SER A 55 0.78 -5.80 3.06
N GLU A 56 0.29 -6.47 4.09
CA GLU A 56 1.09 -7.41 4.89
C GLU A 56 1.55 -8.63 4.09
N GLU A 57 0.89 -8.90 2.96
CA GLU A 57 1.19 -10.01 2.06
C GLU A 57 1.98 -9.57 0.82
N VAL A 58 2.30 -8.27 0.70
CA VAL A 58 3.01 -7.68 -0.44
C VAL A 58 4.24 -6.94 0.04
N LEU A 59 5.41 -7.37 -0.38
CA LEU A 59 6.61 -6.57 -0.20
C LEU A 59 6.58 -5.39 -1.15
N THR A 60 6.58 -4.18 -0.60
CA THR A 60 6.72 -2.94 -1.38
C THR A 60 8.10 -2.35 -1.17
N THR A 61 8.78 -2.00 -2.24
CA THR A 61 10.10 -1.38 -2.21
C THR A 61 10.29 -0.44 -3.40
N SER A 62 11.44 0.22 -3.47
CA SER A 62 11.81 1.00 -4.65
C SER A 62 13.28 0.77 -5.01
N ILE A 63 13.56 0.62 -6.30
CA ILE A 63 14.88 0.31 -6.84
C ILE A 63 15.34 1.39 -7.81
N ASP A 64 16.64 1.54 -7.96
CA ASP A 64 17.26 2.36 -8.99
C ASP A 64 17.94 1.48 -10.03
N ILE A 65 17.18 1.11 -11.05
CA ILE A 65 17.68 0.35 -12.21
C ILE A 65 17.43 1.20 -13.47
N PRO A 66 18.45 1.45 -14.32
CA PRO A 66 18.33 2.35 -15.47
C PRO A 66 17.72 1.68 -16.71
N VAL A 67 16.87 0.65 -16.52
CA VAL A 67 16.12 -0.03 -17.58
C VAL A 67 14.63 0.14 -17.42
N LYS A 68 13.85 -0.08 -18.49
CA LYS A 68 12.40 0.13 -18.53
C LYS A 68 11.68 -1.05 -19.21
N GLY A 69 10.35 -1.10 -18.97
CA GLY A 69 9.48 -2.06 -19.64
C GLY A 69 9.85 -3.51 -19.38
N ALA A 70 9.77 -4.38 -20.39
CA ALA A 70 10.03 -5.80 -20.25
C ALA A 70 11.43 -6.13 -19.72
N LYS A 71 12.45 -5.29 -20.01
CA LYS A 71 13.82 -5.46 -19.49
C LYS A 71 13.89 -5.19 -17.98
N LEU A 72 13.10 -4.24 -17.49
CA LEU A 72 12.99 -3.99 -16.06
C LEU A 72 12.39 -5.20 -15.36
N LEU A 73 11.22 -5.67 -15.82
CA LEU A 73 10.55 -6.84 -15.21
C LEU A 73 11.47 -8.08 -15.19
N ALA A 74 12.22 -8.32 -16.26
CA ALA A 74 13.17 -9.43 -16.33
C ALA A 74 14.38 -9.27 -15.37
N ALA A 75 14.73 -8.03 -15.00
CA ALA A 75 15.84 -7.75 -14.09
C ALA A 75 15.44 -7.77 -12.60
N LEU A 76 14.14 -7.59 -12.28
CA LEU A 76 13.65 -7.48 -10.90
C LEU A 76 14.01 -8.69 -10.02
N PRO A 77 13.80 -9.96 -10.46
CA PRO A 77 14.15 -11.11 -9.65
C PRO A 77 15.60 -11.07 -9.20
N PHE A 78 16.53 -10.85 -10.13
CA PHE A 78 17.97 -10.80 -9.83
C PHE A 78 18.36 -9.61 -8.94
N ALA A 79 17.70 -8.45 -9.14
CA ALA A 79 18.02 -7.24 -8.37
C ALA A 79 17.51 -7.30 -6.93
N LEU A 80 16.52 -8.13 -6.65
CA LEU A 80 15.88 -8.24 -5.34
C LEU A 80 16.20 -9.56 -4.63
N GLU A 81 16.84 -10.53 -5.28
CA GLU A 81 17.10 -11.86 -4.75
C GLU A 81 17.73 -11.85 -3.35
N GLU A 82 18.71 -10.97 -3.13
CA GLU A 82 19.39 -10.84 -1.82
C GLU A 82 18.50 -10.26 -0.70
N TYR A 83 17.39 -9.65 -1.05
CA TYR A 83 16.44 -9.00 -0.12
C TYR A 83 15.19 -9.85 0.14
N LEU A 84 15.06 -10.98 -0.57
CA LEU A 84 13.88 -11.85 -0.49
C LEU A 84 14.22 -13.09 0.35
N ALA A 85 13.24 -13.48 1.18
CA ALA A 85 13.37 -14.69 1.98
C ALA A 85 12.93 -15.97 1.23
N GLU A 86 12.22 -15.79 0.12
CA GLU A 86 11.65 -16.86 -0.70
C GLU A 86 12.38 -16.93 -2.06
N ASP A 87 12.30 -18.10 -2.71
CA ASP A 87 12.84 -18.31 -4.05
C ASP A 87 12.11 -17.42 -5.07
N VAL A 88 12.87 -16.68 -5.86
CA VAL A 88 12.35 -15.73 -6.86
C VAL A 88 11.43 -16.37 -7.90
N GLU A 89 11.59 -17.67 -8.17
CA GLU A 89 10.73 -18.41 -9.10
C GLU A 89 9.30 -18.58 -8.58
N GLY A 90 9.10 -18.52 -7.25
CA GLY A 90 7.78 -18.56 -6.60
C GLY A 90 7.08 -17.21 -6.51
N LEU A 91 7.71 -16.12 -6.99
CA LEU A 91 7.27 -14.76 -6.75
C LEU A 91 6.79 -14.05 -8.02
N HIS A 92 5.74 -13.26 -7.88
CA HIS A 92 5.24 -12.33 -8.88
C HIS A 92 5.81 -10.94 -8.61
N PHE A 93 6.37 -10.31 -9.64
CA PHE A 93 6.97 -8.98 -9.58
C PHE A 93 6.15 -8.00 -10.42
N ALA A 94 5.84 -6.85 -9.84
CA ALA A 94 5.22 -5.74 -10.54
C ALA A 94 6.02 -4.46 -10.34
N ALA A 95 6.13 -3.63 -11.38
CA ALA A 95 6.82 -2.35 -11.33
C ALA A 95 5.88 -1.21 -11.68
N GLY A 96 5.90 -0.16 -10.88
CA GLY A 96 5.19 1.07 -11.17
C GLY A 96 5.98 2.03 -12.06
N ASN A 97 5.48 3.23 -12.23
CA ASN A 97 6.15 4.27 -12.99
C ASN A 97 7.37 4.80 -12.24
N ARG A 98 8.47 5.05 -12.98
CA ARG A 98 9.68 5.65 -12.43
C ARG A 98 9.36 7.03 -11.86
N ARG A 99 9.76 7.26 -10.61
CA ARG A 99 9.53 8.52 -9.88
C ARG A 99 10.53 9.60 -10.30
N SER A 100 10.27 10.84 -9.93
CA SER A 100 11.15 12.00 -10.21
C SER A 100 12.53 11.88 -9.57
N ASN A 101 12.66 11.15 -8.46
CA ASN A 101 13.93 10.84 -7.81
C ASN A 101 14.74 9.74 -8.49
N GLY A 102 14.27 9.22 -9.63
CA GLY A 102 14.94 8.17 -10.39
C GLY A 102 14.65 6.74 -9.91
N ARG A 103 13.92 6.56 -8.82
CA ARG A 103 13.58 5.22 -8.32
C ARG A 103 12.27 4.71 -8.92
N THR A 104 12.19 3.40 -9.08
CA THR A 104 11.00 2.69 -9.57
C THR A 104 10.39 1.91 -8.41
N PRO A 105 9.12 2.16 -8.05
CA PRO A 105 8.43 1.36 -7.05
C PRO A 105 8.19 -0.05 -7.59
N VAL A 106 8.37 -1.03 -6.72
CA VAL A 106 8.20 -2.45 -7.03
C VAL A 106 7.36 -3.10 -5.94
N SER A 107 6.46 -3.97 -6.36
CA SER A 107 5.68 -4.83 -5.47
C SER A 107 6.03 -6.28 -5.78
N VAL A 108 6.20 -7.08 -4.74
CA VAL A 108 6.50 -8.51 -4.85
C VAL A 108 5.52 -9.29 -3.97
N VAL A 109 4.95 -10.35 -4.52
CA VAL A 109 4.01 -11.23 -3.81
C VAL A 109 4.19 -12.67 -4.30
N SER A 110 3.90 -13.66 -3.46
CA SER A 110 3.98 -15.06 -3.91
C SER A 110 2.94 -15.36 -4.99
N HIS A 111 3.29 -16.24 -5.93
CA HIS A 111 2.36 -16.70 -6.97
C HIS A 111 1.12 -17.35 -6.36
N GLU A 112 1.28 -18.10 -5.27
CA GLU A 112 0.14 -18.71 -4.55
C GLU A 112 -0.86 -17.64 -4.10
N ARG A 113 -0.37 -16.57 -3.50
CA ARG A 113 -1.23 -15.50 -2.99
C ARG A 113 -1.92 -14.73 -4.12
N MET A 114 -1.18 -14.40 -5.17
CA MET A 114 -1.74 -13.76 -6.36
C MET A 114 -2.86 -14.61 -6.99
N LEU A 115 -2.61 -15.91 -7.15
CA LEU A 115 -3.62 -16.83 -7.69
C LEU A 115 -4.86 -16.94 -6.82
N LYS A 116 -4.71 -16.88 -5.49
CA LYS A 116 -5.84 -16.91 -4.54
C LYS A 116 -6.74 -15.68 -4.72
N TRP A 117 -6.16 -14.49 -4.87
CA TRP A 117 -6.94 -13.27 -5.12
C TRP A 117 -7.60 -13.30 -6.50
N LEU A 118 -6.85 -13.64 -7.54
CA LEU A 118 -7.38 -13.74 -8.91
C LEU A 118 -8.54 -14.75 -8.99
N SER A 119 -8.41 -15.92 -8.34
CA SER A 119 -9.47 -16.92 -8.31
C SER A 119 -10.73 -16.42 -7.59
N ALA A 120 -10.57 -15.67 -6.49
CA ALA A 120 -11.72 -15.11 -5.77
C ALA A 120 -12.44 -14.03 -6.59
N LEU A 121 -11.69 -13.19 -7.32
CA LEU A 121 -12.25 -12.19 -8.22
C LEU A 121 -12.98 -12.84 -9.41
N ASP A 122 -12.38 -13.86 -10.02
CA ASP A 122 -12.96 -14.60 -11.14
C ASP A 122 -14.28 -15.30 -10.73
N LEU A 123 -14.29 -15.96 -9.56
CA LEU A 123 -15.50 -16.57 -8.99
C LEU A 123 -16.62 -15.55 -8.71
N ALA A 124 -16.27 -14.31 -8.43
CA ALA A 124 -17.23 -13.23 -8.24
C ALA A 124 -17.63 -12.54 -9.55
N GLY A 125 -16.99 -12.87 -10.67
CA GLY A 125 -17.19 -12.21 -11.96
C GLY A 125 -16.62 -10.80 -12.02
N ILE A 126 -15.55 -10.53 -11.26
CA ILE A 126 -14.86 -9.23 -11.22
C ILE A 126 -13.62 -9.27 -12.10
N GLU A 127 -13.60 -8.46 -13.14
CA GLU A 127 -12.42 -8.18 -13.94
C GLU A 127 -11.74 -6.92 -13.41
N ALA A 128 -10.58 -7.06 -12.81
CA ALA A 128 -9.84 -5.95 -12.21
C ALA A 128 -8.95 -5.28 -13.27
N ASP A 129 -9.10 -3.96 -13.47
CA ASP A 129 -8.18 -3.17 -14.29
C ASP A 129 -6.81 -3.02 -13.61
N SER A 130 -6.79 -3.06 -12.26
CA SER A 130 -5.57 -2.89 -11.48
C SER A 130 -5.68 -3.60 -10.14
N ILE A 131 -4.61 -4.29 -9.73
CA ILE A 131 -4.45 -4.88 -8.40
C ILE A 131 -3.22 -4.24 -7.76
N VAL A 132 -3.40 -3.61 -6.60
CA VAL A 132 -2.33 -2.90 -5.89
C VAL A 132 -2.38 -3.18 -4.39
N ALA A 133 -1.26 -3.07 -3.69
CA ALA A 133 -1.25 -3.14 -2.23
C ALA A 133 -2.08 -1.98 -1.64
N GLU A 134 -2.83 -2.23 -0.58
CA GLU A 134 -3.70 -1.20 0.03
C GLU A 134 -2.93 -0.01 0.59
N SER A 135 -1.65 -0.16 0.93
CA SER A 135 -0.74 0.92 1.31
C SER A 135 -0.61 2.02 0.24
N TYR A 136 -0.79 1.66 -1.05
CA TYR A 136 -0.83 2.66 -2.14
C TYR A 136 -2.05 3.59 -2.07
N GLY A 137 -3.09 3.22 -1.32
CA GLY A 137 -4.23 4.09 -1.02
C GLY A 137 -3.90 5.21 -0.01
N LEU A 138 -2.76 5.11 0.68
CA LEU A 138 -2.34 6.13 1.64
C LEU A 138 -1.77 7.36 0.91
N ALA A 139 -2.17 8.55 1.36
CA ALA A 139 -1.76 9.80 0.72
C ALA A 139 -0.23 9.95 0.71
N ARG A 140 0.34 10.19 -0.46
CA ARG A 140 1.75 10.49 -0.65
C ARG A 140 1.94 12.00 -0.80
N ILE A 141 2.33 12.67 0.29
CA ILE A 141 2.49 14.13 0.35
C ILE A 141 3.95 14.43 0.67
N PRO A 142 4.69 15.14 -0.20
CA PRO A 142 6.08 15.49 0.06
C PRO A 142 6.25 16.22 1.39
N GLY A 143 7.23 15.80 2.21
CA GLY A 143 7.48 16.37 3.54
C GLY A 143 6.47 16.00 4.62
N THR A 144 5.54 15.10 4.33
CA THR A 144 4.53 14.62 5.28
C THR A 144 4.64 13.11 5.44
N ILE A 145 4.61 12.65 6.66
CA ILE A 145 4.41 11.23 6.97
C ILE A 145 2.91 11.00 7.07
N SER A 146 2.36 10.24 6.14
CA SER A 146 0.97 9.77 6.23
C SER A 146 0.95 8.42 6.92
N MET A 147 0.12 8.29 7.95
CA MET A 147 -0.04 7.09 8.75
C MET A 147 -1.50 6.68 8.80
N LEU A 148 -1.80 5.41 8.56
CA LEU A 148 -3.11 4.82 8.77
C LEU A 148 -3.00 3.74 9.83
N ILE A 149 -3.84 3.84 10.86
CA ILE A 149 -3.99 2.82 11.89
C ILE A 149 -5.30 2.09 11.60
N SER A 150 -5.23 0.80 11.35
CA SER A 150 -6.39 -0.05 11.06
C SER A 150 -6.26 -1.37 11.81
N GLY A 151 -7.01 -1.49 12.91
CA GLY A 151 -6.91 -2.65 13.80
C GLY A 151 -5.52 -2.81 14.40
N ASP A 152 -4.83 -3.89 14.03
CA ASP A 152 -3.49 -4.24 14.53
C ASP A 152 -2.36 -3.87 13.54
N SER A 153 -2.71 -3.26 12.42
CA SER A 153 -1.77 -2.84 11.38
C SER A 153 -1.58 -1.33 11.35
N VAL A 154 -0.33 -0.90 11.22
CA VAL A 154 0.06 0.50 11.03
C VAL A 154 0.73 0.64 9.68
N PHE A 155 0.14 1.44 8.81
CA PHE A 155 0.63 1.75 7.47
C PHE A 155 1.31 3.11 7.50
N ILE A 156 2.46 3.23 6.84
CA ILE A 156 3.19 4.49 6.70
C ILE A 156 3.60 4.74 5.26
N ASN A 157 3.46 6.01 4.86
CA ASN A 157 4.08 6.56 3.67
C ASN A 157 4.78 7.88 4.06
N ASP A 158 6.09 7.97 3.83
CA ASP A 158 6.89 9.14 4.24
C ASP A 158 6.85 10.29 3.24
N GLY A 159 6.01 10.18 2.23
CA GLY A 159 5.89 11.15 1.14
C GLY A 159 7.01 11.07 0.10
N ALA A 160 8.00 10.21 0.31
CA ALA A 160 9.15 10.00 -0.58
C ALA A 160 9.26 8.53 -1.01
N ASP A 161 10.09 7.74 -0.35
CA ASP A 161 10.43 6.38 -0.78
C ASP A 161 9.99 5.29 0.19
N ILE A 162 9.77 5.64 1.45
CA ILE A 162 9.38 4.67 2.48
C ILE A 162 7.88 4.45 2.40
N GLU A 163 7.52 3.20 2.18
CA GLU A 163 6.18 2.69 2.28
C GLU A 163 6.27 1.38 3.06
N LEU A 164 5.64 1.35 4.23
CA LEU A 164 5.81 0.28 5.19
C LEU A 164 4.47 -0.05 5.84
N VAL A 165 4.24 -1.32 6.08
CA VAL A 165 3.19 -1.81 6.97
C VAL A 165 3.83 -2.66 8.07
N MET A 166 3.41 -2.47 9.30
CA MET A 166 3.81 -3.29 10.44
C MET A 166 2.58 -3.72 11.24
N GLN A 167 2.53 -5.00 11.53
CA GLN A 167 1.46 -5.59 12.32
C GLN A 167 1.93 -5.81 13.76
N GLY A 168 1.04 -5.62 14.73
CA GLY A 168 1.34 -5.82 16.16
C GLY A 168 2.30 -4.77 16.75
N SER A 169 2.58 -3.69 16.03
CA SER A 169 3.50 -2.62 16.45
C SER A 169 2.73 -1.37 16.84
N SER A 170 3.27 -0.61 17.80
CA SER A 170 2.70 0.71 18.12
C SER A 170 3.06 1.73 17.03
N PRO A 171 2.25 2.79 16.84
CA PRO A 171 2.59 3.89 15.93
C PRO A 171 3.96 4.50 16.20
N LYS A 172 4.37 4.58 17.47
CA LYS A 172 5.68 5.08 17.89
C LYS A 172 6.82 4.18 17.40
N ASP A 173 6.66 2.85 17.52
CA ASP A 173 7.68 1.90 17.07
C ASP A 173 7.85 1.98 15.55
N VAL A 174 6.76 2.15 14.82
CA VAL A 174 6.81 2.30 13.35
C VAL A 174 7.48 3.61 12.95
N LEU A 175 7.21 4.72 13.65
CA LEU A 175 7.92 6.00 13.43
C LEU A 175 9.41 5.88 13.76
N ALA A 176 9.77 5.15 14.81
CA ALA A 176 11.16 4.88 15.14
C ALA A 176 11.85 4.05 14.05
N ALA A 177 11.17 3.02 13.54
CA ALA A 177 11.71 2.15 12.49
C ALA A 177 12.08 2.90 11.20
N ILE A 178 11.35 3.98 10.86
CA ILE A 178 11.66 4.82 9.70
C ILE A 178 12.59 6.00 10.04
N GLY A 179 13.16 6.06 11.27
CA GLY A 179 14.03 7.13 11.72
C GLY A 179 13.33 8.49 11.88
N ALA A 180 12.00 8.50 12.02
CA ALA A 180 11.24 9.76 12.13
C ALA A 180 11.35 10.40 13.52
N LEU A 181 11.75 9.62 14.53
CA LEU A 181 11.95 10.07 15.93
C LEU A 181 13.42 10.41 16.23
N ASP A 182 14.35 10.16 15.32
CA ASP A 182 15.76 10.45 15.51
C ASP A 182 16.02 11.96 15.45
N THR A 183 16.11 12.58 16.60
CA THR A 183 16.48 14.00 16.76
C THR A 183 18.00 14.21 16.76
N ASP A 184 18.79 13.15 16.95
CA ASP A 184 20.22 13.21 17.22
C ASP A 184 21.14 12.98 15.99
N ASN A 185 20.59 12.81 14.80
CA ASN A 185 21.41 12.60 13.60
C ASN A 185 22.02 13.94 13.12
N ARG A 186 22.88 14.53 13.94
CA ARG A 186 23.68 15.71 13.63
C ARG A 186 24.99 15.33 12.92
N ASP A 187 24.91 14.45 11.94
CA ASP A 187 26.00 14.35 10.98
C ASP A 187 26.02 15.65 10.17
N ALA A 188 27.04 16.45 10.42
CA ALA A 188 27.21 17.81 9.89
C ALA A 188 27.30 17.85 8.34
N GLU A 189 27.30 16.72 7.67
CA GLU A 189 27.33 16.59 6.21
C GLU A 189 25.95 16.29 5.57
N LYS A 190 24.91 16.00 6.36
CA LYS A 190 23.56 15.81 5.82
C LYS A 190 22.74 17.08 6.01
N PRO A 191 21.96 17.50 4.99
CA PRO A 191 21.04 18.62 5.16
C PRO A 191 20.12 18.33 6.35
N ALA A 192 19.84 19.36 7.16
CA ALA A 192 18.93 19.26 8.30
C ALA A 192 17.64 18.57 7.86
N PRO A 193 17.12 17.61 8.65
CA PRO A 193 15.89 16.91 8.30
C PRO A 193 14.79 17.97 8.07
N ILE A 194 14.15 17.91 6.91
CA ILE A 194 13.00 18.75 6.59
C ILE A 194 11.94 18.48 7.67
N PRO A 195 11.36 19.53 8.30
CA PRO A 195 10.28 19.33 9.24
C PRO A 195 9.20 18.47 8.60
N ARG A 196 8.93 17.29 9.16
CA ARG A 196 7.93 16.37 8.65
C ARG A 196 6.63 16.60 9.40
N HIS A 197 5.55 16.82 8.66
CA HIS A 197 4.21 16.78 9.21
C HIS A 197 3.79 15.32 9.37
N LEU A 198 3.07 15.01 10.44
CA LEU A 198 2.45 13.71 10.63
C LEU A 198 0.94 13.85 10.41
N LEU A 199 0.42 13.12 9.43
CA LEU A 199 -1.00 13.03 9.13
C LEU A 199 -1.48 11.63 9.51
N VAL A 200 -2.34 11.54 10.52
CA VAL A 200 -2.82 10.25 11.05
C VAL A 200 -4.28 10.04 10.67
N TYR A 201 -4.54 8.90 10.09
CA TYR A 201 -5.89 8.38 9.84
C TYR A 201 -6.11 7.18 10.76
N CYS A 202 -7.21 7.15 11.46
CA CYS A 202 -7.60 6.01 12.29
C CYS A 202 -9.12 5.95 12.46
N GLU A 203 -9.62 4.78 12.82
CA GLU A 203 -10.98 4.64 13.30
C GLU A 203 -11.08 5.15 14.75
N THR A 204 -12.26 5.62 15.17
CA THR A 204 -12.48 6.17 16.53
C THR A 204 -12.05 5.20 17.64
N LYS A 205 -12.24 3.88 17.43
CA LYS A 205 -11.81 2.85 18.38
C LYS A 205 -10.28 2.78 18.55
N ASP A 206 -9.55 3.02 17.47
CA ASP A 206 -8.08 2.97 17.44
C ASP A 206 -7.50 4.28 17.99
N GLU A 207 -8.17 5.42 17.77
CA GLU A 207 -7.79 6.70 18.38
C GLU A 207 -7.69 6.60 19.92
N THR A 208 -8.68 5.99 20.55
CA THR A 208 -8.69 5.80 22.01
C THR A 208 -7.57 4.90 22.49
N ARG A 209 -7.23 3.84 21.71
CA ARG A 209 -6.16 2.89 22.03
C ARG A 209 -4.78 3.54 22.08
N TYR A 210 -4.51 4.48 21.16
CA TYR A 210 -3.18 5.09 20.98
C TYR A 210 -3.09 6.53 21.49
N GLN A 211 -4.13 7.06 22.13
CA GLN A 211 -4.18 8.45 22.62
C GLN A 211 -3.00 8.80 23.53
N HIS A 212 -2.50 7.84 24.33
CA HIS A 212 -1.36 8.04 25.22
C HIS A 212 0.00 8.03 24.49
N ASP A 213 0.09 7.43 23.33
CA ASP A 213 1.34 7.32 22.55
C ASP A 213 1.69 8.63 21.83
N TRP A 214 0.71 9.53 21.65
CA TRP A 214 0.87 10.81 20.97
C TRP A 214 1.28 11.97 21.89
N ILE A 215 1.17 11.80 23.21
CA ILE A 215 1.32 12.87 24.21
C ILE A 215 2.67 12.77 24.96
N ALA A 216 3.49 11.79 24.67
CA ALA A 216 4.77 11.54 25.36
C ALA A 216 5.96 12.19 24.69
#